data_c0357478e7a143f69c03418963145495
#
_entry.id   c0357478e7a143f69c03418963145495
#
_cell.length_a   1.000
_cell.length_b   1.000
_cell.length_c   1.000
_cell.angle_alpha   90.00
_cell.angle_beta   90.00
_cell.angle_gamma   90.00
#
_symmetry.space_group_name_H-M   'P 1'
#
loop_
_entity.id
_entity.type
_entity.pdbx_description
1 polymer ?
#
loop_
_entity_poly.entity_id
_entity_poly.type
_entity_poly.pdbx_seq_one_letter_code
_entity_poly.pdbx_strand_id
1 'polypeptide(L)'
;MAQAQKKPKSNLIDGWEVVIGIEIHTQLATNTKIFSGSSTTFGQDPNTQASLVDLAMPGVLPVLNKEVVDLAIRFGLGIDAYIDKASVFARKNYFYPDSPKGYQISQMDNPIVGLGHIDIQLEDGTVKRIGVTRAHLEEDAGKSIHDQFEGMSGIDLNRAGTPLLEIVSEPDMRSVEEAIAYIKAIHTLVRWLGISDGNMAEGSFRADCNVSLRRPGQPFGTRCELKNLNSFRFIEQAINVEI
;
A
#
# COMPACT_ATOMS: atom_id res chain seq x y z
N MET A 1 -7.39 -25.53 -40.41
CA MET A 1 -6.55 -25.90 -39.25
C MET A 1 -7.27 -25.46 -38.00
N ALA A 2 -7.81 -26.40 -37.22
CA ALA A 2 -8.53 -26.10 -36.00
C ALA A 2 -7.52 -25.61 -34.93
N GLN A 3 -7.68 -24.38 -34.43
CA GLN A 3 -6.98 -23.89 -33.24
C GLN A 3 -7.43 -24.76 -32.06
N ALA A 4 -6.50 -25.53 -31.51
CA ALA A 4 -6.72 -26.25 -30.27
C ALA A 4 -7.00 -25.20 -29.16
N GLN A 5 -8.25 -25.13 -28.69
CA GLN A 5 -8.59 -24.39 -27.50
C GLN A 5 -7.75 -24.95 -26.33
N LYS A 6 -6.77 -24.19 -25.86
CA LYS A 6 -6.09 -24.49 -24.62
C LYS A 6 -7.15 -24.54 -23.51
N LYS A 7 -7.33 -25.70 -22.89
CA LYS A 7 -8.14 -25.82 -21.67
C LYS A 7 -7.60 -24.82 -20.65
N PRO A 8 -8.46 -24.07 -19.94
CA PRO A 8 -8.01 -23.18 -18.87
C PRO A 8 -7.17 -24.03 -17.90
N LYS A 9 -5.95 -23.57 -17.58
CA LYS A 9 -5.14 -24.17 -16.52
C LYS A 9 -5.98 -24.12 -15.24
N SER A 10 -6.18 -25.26 -14.60
CA SER A 10 -6.80 -25.33 -13.29
C SER A 10 -5.87 -24.58 -12.31
N ASN A 11 -6.34 -23.45 -11.76
CA ASN A 11 -5.60 -22.69 -10.73
C ASN A 11 -5.65 -23.40 -9.35
N LEU A 12 -5.85 -24.73 -9.35
CA LEU A 12 -5.92 -25.53 -8.14
C LEU A 12 -4.60 -26.24 -7.90
N ILE A 13 -4.08 -26.13 -6.69
CA ILE A 13 -2.91 -26.86 -6.18
C ILE A 13 -3.45 -27.95 -5.26
N ASP A 14 -3.32 -29.22 -5.67
CA ASP A 14 -3.85 -30.38 -4.93
C ASP A 14 -5.34 -30.24 -4.53
N GLY A 15 -6.12 -29.63 -5.41
CA GLY A 15 -7.57 -29.37 -5.19
C GLY A 15 -7.87 -28.20 -4.27
N TRP A 16 -6.86 -27.38 -3.92
CA TRP A 16 -7.02 -26.12 -3.20
C TRP A 16 -6.96 -24.91 -4.14
N GLU A 17 -7.79 -23.93 -3.88
CA GLU A 17 -7.78 -22.63 -4.55
C GLU A 17 -6.93 -21.65 -3.74
N VAL A 18 -5.96 -21.03 -4.39
CA VAL A 18 -5.19 -19.92 -3.82
C VAL A 18 -6.05 -18.67 -3.81
N VAL A 19 -6.00 -17.91 -2.72
CA VAL A 19 -6.69 -16.63 -2.56
C VAL A 19 -5.67 -15.60 -2.11
N ILE A 20 -5.50 -14.56 -2.91
CA ILE A 20 -4.53 -13.49 -2.64
C ILE A 20 -5.24 -12.14 -2.63
N GLY A 21 -4.98 -11.36 -1.58
CA GLY A 21 -5.28 -9.93 -1.48
C GLY A 21 -3.98 -9.16 -1.26
N ILE A 22 -3.95 -7.90 -1.71
CA ILE A 22 -2.75 -7.08 -1.65
C ILE A 22 -3.09 -5.72 -1.06
N GLU A 23 -2.25 -5.26 -0.14
CA GLU A 23 -2.24 -3.92 0.42
C GLU A 23 -1.02 -3.19 -0.12
N ILE A 24 -1.23 -2.06 -0.78
CA ILE A 24 -0.16 -1.24 -1.35
C ILE A 24 -0.12 0.09 -0.62
N HIS A 25 1.05 0.42 -0.06
CA HIS A 25 1.33 1.73 0.51
C HIS A 25 2.17 2.53 -0.48
N THR A 26 1.67 3.66 -0.92
CA THR A 26 2.42 4.57 -1.79
C THR A 26 2.53 5.96 -1.18
N GLN A 27 3.76 6.48 -1.09
CA GLN A 27 3.97 7.86 -0.65
C GLN A 27 3.51 8.81 -1.74
N LEU A 28 2.72 9.83 -1.35
CA LEU A 28 2.22 10.83 -2.28
C LEU A 28 3.26 11.92 -2.51
N ALA A 29 3.39 12.35 -3.78
CA ALA A 29 4.40 13.28 -4.25
C ALA A 29 4.03 14.74 -3.90
N THR A 30 4.03 15.07 -2.60
CA THR A 30 3.83 16.42 -2.09
C THR A 30 5.13 17.00 -1.56
N ASN A 31 5.26 18.32 -1.56
CA ASN A 31 6.45 19.00 -1.01
C ASN A 31 6.48 19.02 0.52
N THR A 32 5.31 18.85 1.15
CA THR A 32 5.18 18.87 2.61
C THR A 32 4.37 17.67 3.10
N LYS A 33 4.53 17.36 4.37
CA LYS A 33 3.86 16.24 5.02
C LYS A 33 2.34 16.40 5.07
N ILE A 34 1.64 15.33 5.44
CA ILE A 34 0.17 15.30 5.45
C ILE A 34 -0.42 16.29 6.45
N PHE A 35 0.21 16.50 7.61
CA PHE A 35 -0.32 17.33 8.70
C PHE A 35 0.65 18.39 9.20
N SER A 36 1.79 18.57 8.55
CA SER A 36 2.77 19.59 8.91
C SER A 36 3.44 20.20 7.67
N GLY A 37 4.10 21.34 7.85
CA GLY A 37 4.87 22.02 6.81
C GLY A 37 6.28 21.46 6.59
N SER A 38 6.67 20.38 7.28
CA SER A 38 7.98 19.76 7.09
C SER A 38 8.12 19.16 5.70
N SER A 39 9.34 19.20 5.16
CA SER A 39 9.65 18.66 3.84
C SER A 39 9.51 17.13 3.78
N THR A 40 9.17 16.62 2.61
CA THR A 40 9.12 15.19 2.27
C THR A 40 10.35 14.75 1.45
N THR A 41 11.35 15.61 1.25
CA THR A 41 12.52 15.31 0.42
C THR A 41 13.30 14.13 0.99
N PHE A 42 13.54 13.10 0.18
CA PHE A 42 14.33 11.93 0.56
C PHE A 42 15.83 12.25 0.71
N GLY A 43 16.52 11.51 1.59
CA GLY A 43 17.99 11.51 1.68
C GLY A 43 18.60 12.66 2.46
N GLN A 44 17.82 13.41 3.25
CA GLN A 44 18.35 14.45 4.13
C GLN A 44 18.91 13.84 5.43
N ASP A 45 19.74 14.61 6.12
CA ASP A 45 20.30 14.20 7.42
C ASP A 45 19.17 13.82 8.40
N PRO A 46 19.37 12.78 9.22
CA PRO A 46 18.34 12.29 10.14
C PRO A 46 17.77 13.39 11.04
N ASN A 47 16.45 13.38 11.21
CA ASN A 47 15.69 14.30 12.08
C ASN A 47 15.76 15.79 11.70
N THR A 48 16.16 16.13 10.47
CA THR A 48 16.19 17.53 9.99
C THR A 48 14.88 17.99 9.38
N GLN A 49 13.95 17.05 9.11
CA GLN A 49 12.65 17.32 8.50
C GLN A 49 11.50 16.86 9.41
N ALA A 50 11.57 17.16 10.70
CA ALA A 50 10.53 16.84 11.66
C ALA A 50 10.15 18.11 12.44
N SER A 51 8.87 18.49 12.33
CA SER A 51 8.32 19.64 13.07
C SER A 51 7.79 19.22 14.45
N LEU A 52 7.35 20.20 15.24
CA LEU A 52 6.70 19.93 16.53
C LEU A 52 5.45 19.05 16.40
N VAL A 53 4.72 19.13 15.25
CA VAL A 53 3.58 18.26 14.96
C VAL A 53 4.03 16.82 14.76
N ASP A 54 5.10 16.60 13.99
CA ASP A 54 5.64 15.27 13.71
C ASP A 54 6.23 14.62 14.97
N LEU A 55 6.76 15.46 15.90
CA LEU A 55 7.32 15.05 17.19
C LEU A 55 6.25 14.87 18.29
N ALA A 56 4.99 15.10 17.99
CA ALA A 56 3.88 15.01 18.96
C ALA A 56 4.06 15.91 20.20
N MET A 57 4.61 17.11 20.03
CA MET A 57 4.78 18.02 21.15
C MET A 57 3.44 18.49 21.73
N PRO A 58 3.33 18.74 23.04
CA PRO A 58 2.09 19.19 23.66
C PRO A 58 1.52 20.46 23.02
N GLY A 59 0.22 20.44 22.74
CA GLY A 59 -0.53 21.58 22.20
C GLY A 59 -0.50 21.72 20.68
N VAL A 60 0.20 20.85 19.94
CA VAL A 60 0.16 20.84 18.48
C VAL A 60 -1.12 20.22 17.97
N LEU A 61 -1.64 20.76 16.84
CA LEU A 61 -2.81 20.21 16.13
C LEU A 61 -2.45 19.97 14.67
N PRO A 62 -2.86 18.83 14.09
CA PRO A 62 -2.65 18.52 12.69
C PRO A 62 -3.54 19.43 11.79
N VAL A 63 -2.98 19.86 10.66
CA VAL A 63 -3.72 20.58 9.62
C VAL A 63 -3.50 19.85 8.30
N LEU A 64 -4.58 19.36 7.71
CA LEU A 64 -4.52 18.53 6.50
C LEU A 64 -3.97 19.30 5.29
N ASN A 65 -2.98 18.74 4.63
CA ASN A 65 -2.45 19.22 3.37
C ASN A 65 -3.49 18.95 2.24
N LYS A 66 -3.96 20.01 1.61
CA LYS A 66 -4.97 19.93 0.54
C LYS A 66 -4.48 19.11 -0.66
N GLU A 67 -3.20 19.23 -1.04
CA GLU A 67 -2.63 18.52 -2.18
C GLU A 67 -2.74 17.00 -2.03
N VAL A 68 -2.60 16.48 -0.80
CA VAL A 68 -2.76 15.06 -0.49
C VAL A 68 -4.16 14.56 -0.88
N VAL A 69 -5.19 15.35 -0.59
CA VAL A 69 -6.58 15.06 -0.97
C VAL A 69 -6.74 15.04 -2.48
N ASP A 70 -6.19 16.04 -3.16
CA ASP A 70 -6.27 16.16 -4.63
C ASP A 70 -5.58 14.95 -5.33
N LEU A 71 -4.43 14.48 -4.79
CA LEU A 71 -3.73 13.31 -5.32
C LEU A 71 -4.50 11.99 -5.08
N ALA A 72 -5.12 11.83 -3.90
CA ALA A 72 -5.96 10.67 -3.60
C ALA A 72 -7.21 10.61 -4.51
N ILE A 73 -7.86 11.75 -4.74
CA ILE A 73 -9.00 11.83 -5.67
C ILE A 73 -8.55 11.47 -7.09
N ARG A 74 -7.37 11.94 -7.52
CA ARG A 74 -6.80 11.62 -8.84
C ARG A 74 -6.60 10.11 -9.00
N PHE A 75 -6.09 9.44 -7.97
CA PHE A 75 -5.99 7.98 -7.95
C PHE A 75 -7.36 7.32 -8.08
N GLY A 76 -8.33 7.73 -7.25
CA GLY A 76 -9.68 7.16 -7.27
C GLY A 76 -10.37 7.28 -8.63
N LEU A 77 -10.21 8.42 -9.32
CA LEU A 77 -10.71 8.59 -10.68
C LEU A 77 -9.99 7.68 -11.68
N GLY A 78 -8.70 7.41 -11.46
CA GLY A 78 -7.91 6.51 -12.31
C GLY A 78 -8.29 5.03 -12.24
N ILE A 79 -9.00 4.63 -11.19
CA ILE A 79 -9.52 3.26 -10.98
C ILE A 79 -11.04 3.17 -11.03
N ASP A 80 -11.71 4.20 -11.56
CA ASP A 80 -13.17 4.30 -11.64
C ASP A 80 -13.87 4.06 -10.29
N ALA A 81 -13.27 4.59 -9.20
CA ALA A 81 -13.76 4.41 -7.85
C ALA A 81 -14.80 5.46 -7.46
N TYR A 82 -15.63 5.08 -6.49
CA TYR A 82 -16.45 6.04 -5.77
C TYR A 82 -15.57 6.97 -4.94
N ILE A 83 -15.74 8.28 -5.10
CA ILE A 83 -15.06 9.31 -4.28
C ILE A 83 -16.03 9.79 -3.20
N ASP A 84 -15.65 9.59 -1.94
CA ASP A 84 -16.46 10.06 -0.83
C ASP A 84 -16.32 11.58 -0.65
N LYS A 85 -17.47 12.27 -0.55
CA LYS A 85 -17.52 13.73 -0.34
C LYS A 85 -17.27 14.14 1.09
N ALA A 86 -17.27 13.19 2.03
CA ALA A 86 -17.18 13.44 3.47
C ALA A 86 -16.33 12.34 4.14
N SER A 87 -15.04 12.30 3.84
CA SER A 87 -14.13 11.35 4.49
C SER A 87 -13.76 11.77 5.91
N VAL A 88 -13.43 10.79 6.76
CA VAL A 88 -13.13 10.99 8.17
C VAL A 88 -11.79 10.37 8.52
N PHE A 89 -10.96 11.13 9.27
CA PHE A 89 -9.75 10.59 9.88
C PHE A 89 -10.04 10.02 11.27
N ALA A 90 -9.48 8.85 11.53
CA ALA A 90 -9.47 8.16 12.82
C ALA A 90 -8.04 8.03 13.35
N ARG A 91 -7.88 7.45 14.51
CA ARG A 91 -6.57 7.17 15.13
C ARG A 91 -6.37 5.67 15.25
N LYS A 92 -5.29 5.17 14.63
CA LYS A 92 -4.83 3.79 14.71
C LYS A 92 -3.68 3.73 15.71
N ASN A 93 -3.87 3.10 16.86
CA ASN A 93 -2.84 3.00 17.88
C ASN A 93 -1.62 2.24 17.34
N TYR A 94 -0.44 2.84 17.54
CA TYR A 94 0.83 2.32 17.07
C TYR A 94 1.94 2.74 18.03
N PHE A 95 2.34 1.84 18.92
CA PHE A 95 3.27 2.11 20.03
C PHE A 95 4.70 1.69 19.69
N TYR A 96 5.31 2.42 18.76
CA TYR A 96 6.71 2.22 18.38
C TYR A 96 7.48 3.54 18.47
N PRO A 97 8.81 3.50 18.72
CA PRO A 97 9.62 4.72 18.84
C PRO A 97 9.62 5.62 17.61
N ASP A 98 9.40 5.05 16.41
CA ASP A 98 9.31 5.78 15.15
C ASP A 98 7.94 6.43 14.91
N SER A 99 7.00 6.30 15.85
CA SER A 99 5.72 7.01 15.88
C SER A 99 5.56 7.74 17.21
N PRO A 100 6.11 8.97 17.38
CA PRO A 100 6.14 9.68 18.68
C PRO A 100 4.76 9.95 19.26
N LYS A 101 3.73 10.09 18.42
CA LYS A 101 2.33 10.29 18.85
C LYS A 101 1.74 9.07 19.54
N GLY A 102 2.30 7.89 19.36
CA GLY A 102 1.71 6.61 19.80
C GLY A 102 0.47 6.21 19.00
N TYR A 103 0.12 6.94 17.95
CA TYR A 103 -0.94 6.60 17.00
C TYR A 103 -0.61 7.16 15.62
N GLN A 104 -1.19 6.56 14.60
CA GLN A 104 -1.19 6.99 13.22
C GLN A 104 -2.57 7.58 12.89
N ILE A 105 -2.61 8.77 12.29
CA ILE A 105 -3.84 9.32 11.75
C ILE A 105 -4.09 8.62 10.42
N SER A 106 -5.24 7.97 10.31
CA SER A 106 -5.61 7.14 9.17
C SER A 106 -7.11 7.24 8.91
N GLN A 107 -7.61 6.69 7.81
CA GLN A 107 -9.03 6.61 7.52
C GLN A 107 -9.49 5.16 7.60
N MET A 108 -10.65 4.90 8.22
CA MET A 108 -11.19 3.54 8.38
C MET A 108 -12.56 3.38 7.71
N ASP A 109 -13.63 3.85 8.39
CA ASP A 109 -15.00 3.61 7.94
C ASP A 109 -15.41 4.48 6.75
N ASN A 110 -14.84 5.68 6.64
CA ASN A 110 -15.15 6.64 5.59
C ASN A 110 -13.87 7.06 4.85
N PRO A 111 -13.27 6.18 4.05
CA PRO A 111 -12.08 6.49 3.26
C PRO A 111 -12.43 7.47 2.13
N ILE A 112 -11.45 8.24 1.68
CA ILE A 112 -11.63 9.19 0.58
C ILE A 112 -11.94 8.49 -0.75
N VAL A 113 -11.37 7.30 -0.96
CA VAL A 113 -11.60 6.48 -2.17
C VAL A 113 -12.26 5.18 -1.73
N GLY A 114 -13.49 4.97 -2.17
CA GLY A 114 -14.26 3.75 -1.94
C GLY A 114 -14.01 2.68 -3.00
N LEU A 115 -15.02 1.86 -3.24
CA LEU A 115 -14.96 0.76 -4.20
C LEU A 115 -14.57 1.24 -5.61
N GLY A 116 -13.60 0.56 -6.18
CA GLY A 116 -13.12 0.76 -7.53
C GLY A 116 -12.59 -0.53 -8.12
N HIS A 117 -11.90 -0.46 -9.25
CA HIS A 117 -11.30 -1.64 -9.86
C HIS A 117 -10.13 -1.29 -10.78
N ILE A 118 -9.32 -2.29 -11.10
CA ILE A 118 -8.30 -2.20 -12.15
C ILE A 118 -8.33 -3.48 -12.99
N ASP A 119 -8.20 -3.33 -14.30
CA ASP A 119 -8.07 -4.46 -15.21
C ASP A 119 -6.58 -4.77 -15.40
N ILE A 120 -6.18 -6.00 -15.07
CA ILE A 120 -4.81 -6.50 -15.27
C ILE A 120 -4.74 -7.34 -16.54
N GLN A 121 -3.62 -7.29 -17.24
CA GLN A 121 -3.35 -8.13 -18.39
C GLN A 121 -2.27 -9.15 -18.05
N LEU A 122 -2.57 -10.43 -18.27
CA LEU A 122 -1.66 -11.55 -18.09
C LEU A 122 -0.80 -11.78 -19.34
N GLU A 123 0.26 -12.58 -19.21
CA GLU A 123 1.20 -12.85 -20.31
C GLU A 123 0.54 -13.56 -21.51
N ASP A 124 -0.52 -14.34 -21.29
CA ASP A 124 -1.28 -15.01 -22.33
C ASP A 124 -2.29 -14.10 -23.04
N GLY A 125 -2.35 -12.82 -22.65
CA GLY A 125 -3.28 -11.82 -23.17
C GLY A 125 -4.63 -11.79 -22.46
N THR A 126 -4.87 -12.66 -21.48
CA THR A 126 -6.09 -12.64 -20.67
C THR A 126 -6.18 -11.34 -19.89
N VAL A 127 -7.35 -10.71 -19.90
CA VAL A 127 -7.65 -9.54 -19.07
C VAL A 127 -8.52 -9.98 -17.89
N LYS A 128 -8.12 -9.61 -16.70
CA LYS A 128 -8.87 -9.91 -15.47
C LYS A 128 -9.11 -8.63 -14.67
N ARG A 129 -10.34 -8.44 -14.22
CA ARG A 129 -10.70 -7.35 -13.32
C ARG A 129 -10.39 -7.75 -11.89
N ILE A 130 -9.69 -6.85 -11.17
CA ILE A 130 -9.41 -6.94 -9.75
C ILE A 130 -10.11 -5.77 -9.07
N GLY A 131 -10.93 -6.07 -8.07
CA GLY A 131 -11.57 -5.06 -7.25
C GLY A 131 -10.57 -4.35 -6.33
N VAL A 132 -10.82 -3.09 -6.10
CA VAL A 132 -10.17 -2.30 -5.04
C VAL A 132 -11.26 -1.96 -4.02
N THR A 133 -11.10 -2.46 -2.79
CA THR A 133 -12.06 -2.23 -1.70
C THR A 133 -12.10 -0.76 -1.32
N ARG A 134 -10.92 -0.15 -1.22
CA ARG A 134 -10.73 1.27 -0.87
C ARG A 134 -9.30 1.71 -1.13
N ALA A 135 -9.11 3.02 -1.19
CA ALA A 135 -7.82 3.62 -0.93
C ALA A 135 -8.00 4.76 0.08
N HIS A 136 -7.18 4.76 1.13
CA HIS A 136 -7.33 5.70 2.22
C HIS A 136 -6.02 6.41 2.56
N LEU A 137 -6.16 7.62 3.07
CA LEU A 137 -5.04 8.47 3.47
C LEU A 137 -4.58 8.13 4.88
N GLU A 138 -3.27 8.10 5.06
CA GLU A 138 -2.63 7.93 6.36
C GLU A 138 -1.26 8.58 6.43
N GLU A 139 -0.65 8.60 7.62
CA GLU A 139 0.72 9.05 7.84
C GLU A 139 1.69 7.88 7.72
N ASP A 140 2.86 8.10 7.11
CA ASP A 140 3.96 7.15 7.26
C ASP A 140 4.59 7.27 8.65
N ALA A 141 5.14 6.17 9.17
CA ALA A 141 5.96 6.15 10.38
C ALA A 141 7.38 6.65 10.09
N GLY A 142 8.13 6.99 11.12
CA GLY A 142 9.56 7.25 11.02
C GLY A 142 10.35 5.99 10.64
N LYS A 143 11.64 6.01 10.81
CA LYS A 143 12.53 4.89 10.52
C LYS A 143 13.30 4.49 11.78
N SER A 144 13.24 3.21 12.15
CA SER A 144 14.09 2.61 13.17
C SER A 144 15.36 2.04 12.52
N ILE A 145 16.53 2.37 13.07
CA ILE A 145 17.85 1.98 12.57
C ILE A 145 18.48 1.06 13.63
N HIS A 146 18.58 -0.23 13.32
CA HIS A 146 18.96 -1.26 14.31
C HIS A 146 20.43 -1.67 14.26
N ASP A 147 21.12 -1.41 13.15
CA ASP A 147 22.43 -1.96 12.80
C ASP A 147 23.57 -0.94 12.83
N GLN A 148 23.29 0.33 13.15
CA GLN A 148 24.31 1.39 13.21
C GLN A 148 24.85 1.65 14.62
N PHE A 149 24.17 1.18 15.66
CA PHE A 149 24.52 1.48 17.06
C PHE A 149 24.52 0.19 17.89
N GLU A 150 25.63 -0.08 18.58
CA GLU A 150 25.73 -1.27 19.43
C GLU A 150 24.80 -1.12 20.66
N GLY A 151 23.90 -2.08 20.84
CA GLY A 151 22.95 -2.12 21.96
C GLY A 151 21.86 -1.04 21.96
N MET A 152 21.73 -0.28 20.89
CA MET A 152 20.74 0.79 20.75
C MET A 152 20.12 0.79 19.36
N SER A 153 18.92 1.39 19.24
CA SER A 153 18.30 1.68 17.95
C SER A 153 18.26 3.21 17.75
N GLY A 154 18.72 3.66 16.60
CA GLY A 154 18.54 5.04 16.17
C GLY A 154 17.11 5.26 15.67
N ILE A 155 16.58 6.47 15.85
CA ILE A 155 15.27 6.87 15.33
C ILE A 155 15.46 8.07 14.41
N ASP A 156 14.99 7.94 13.17
CA ASP A 156 14.91 9.02 12.20
C ASP A 156 13.45 9.33 11.90
N LEU A 157 13.01 10.55 12.22
CA LEU A 157 11.64 11.00 12.06
C LEU A 157 11.42 11.81 10.77
N ASN A 158 12.40 11.86 9.87
CA ASN A 158 12.23 12.55 8.58
C ASN A 158 11.04 12.00 7.78
N ARG A 159 10.81 10.68 7.83
CA ARG A 159 9.68 10.04 7.15
C ARG A 159 8.36 10.16 7.92
N ALA A 160 8.38 10.32 9.25
CA ALA A 160 7.18 10.40 10.07
C ALA A 160 6.25 11.53 9.59
N GLY A 161 5.01 11.20 9.27
CA GLY A 161 4.02 12.13 8.72
C GLY A 161 4.13 12.36 7.21
N THR A 162 4.98 11.64 6.47
CA THR A 162 4.94 11.63 5.00
C THR A 162 3.58 11.09 4.55
N PRO A 163 2.90 11.75 3.58
CA PRO A 163 1.58 11.32 3.16
C PRO A 163 1.64 9.94 2.50
N LEU A 164 0.80 9.02 2.96
CA LEU A 164 0.58 7.71 2.34
C LEU A 164 -0.83 7.59 1.78
N LEU A 165 -0.95 6.88 0.68
CA LEU A 165 -2.18 6.30 0.20
C LEU A 165 -2.05 4.77 0.33
N GLU A 166 -2.85 4.16 1.22
CA GLU A 166 -2.97 2.72 1.33
C GLU A 166 -4.10 2.23 0.42
N ILE A 167 -3.76 1.36 -0.51
CA ILE A 167 -4.66 0.80 -1.53
C ILE A 167 -4.90 -0.67 -1.21
N VAL A 168 -6.14 -1.03 -0.91
CA VAL A 168 -6.53 -2.39 -0.49
C VAL A 168 -7.30 -3.06 -1.61
N SER A 169 -6.78 -4.17 -2.13
CA SER A 169 -7.49 -4.96 -3.15
C SER A 169 -8.59 -5.84 -2.54
N GLU A 170 -9.58 -6.21 -3.35
CA GLU A 170 -10.38 -7.39 -3.07
C GLU A 170 -9.51 -8.67 -3.20
N PRO A 171 -9.83 -9.76 -2.49
CA PRO A 171 -9.09 -11.02 -2.56
C PRO A 171 -9.46 -11.81 -3.83
N ASP A 172 -9.33 -11.17 -4.97
CA ASP A 172 -9.76 -11.69 -6.28
C ASP A 172 -8.67 -12.49 -7.00
N MET A 173 -7.40 -12.31 -6.60
CA MET A 173 -6.27 -12.95 -7.26
C MET A 173 -6.16 -14.42 -6.85
N ARG A 174 -5.82 -15.27 -7.84
CA ARG A 174 -5.79 -16.73 -7.71
C ARG A 174 -4.45 -17.34 -8.13
N SER A 175 -3.48 -16.50 -8.51
CA SER A 175 -2.14 -16.95 -8.89
C SER A 175 -1.10 -15.87 -8.58
N VAL A 176 0.16 -16.29 -8.50
CA VAL A 176 1.30 -15.38 -8.34
C VAL A 176 1.40 -14.42 -9.53
N GLU A 177 1.14 -14.91 -10.75
CA GLU A 177 1.12 -14.08 -11.96
C GLU A 177 0.12 -12.94 -11.85
N GLU A 178 -1.12 -13.22 -11.40
CA GLU A 178 -2.17 -12.22 -11.19
C GLU A 178 -1.75 -11.19 -10.12
N ALA A 179 -1.14 -11.65 -9.02
CA ALA A 179 -0.66 -10.77 -7.95
C ALA A 179 0.43 -9.79 -8.46
N ILE A 180 1.41 -10.31 -9.19
CA ILE A 180 2.48 -9.48 -9.76
C ILE A 180 1.94 -8.54 -10.83
N ALA A 181 1.02 -8.99 -11.69
CA ALA A 181 0.38 -8.14 -12.69
C ALA A 181 -0.40 -6.99 -12.03
N TYR A 182 -1.14 -7.27 -10.95
CA TYR A 182 -1.86 -6.25 -10.19
C TYR A 182 -0.91 -5.19 -9.58
N ILE A 183 0.15 -5.62 -8.88
CA ILE A 183 1.10 -4.69 -8.26
C ILE A 183 1.77 -3.82 -9.34
N LYS A 184 2.17 -4.42 -10.47
CA LYS A 184 2.76 -3.67 -11.60
C LYS A 184 1.77 -2.68 -12.21
N ALA A 185 0.49 -3.04 -12.32
CA ALA A 185 -0.55 -2.17 -12.86
C ALA A 185 -0.75 -0.94 -11.94
N ILE A 186 -0.90 -1.15 -10.62
CA ILE A 186 -0.99 -0.05 -9.65
C ILE A 186 0.29 0.81 -9.66
N HIS A 187 1.47 0.19 -9.65
CA HIS A 187 2.76 0.90 -9.72
C HIS A 187 2.86 1.81 -10.97
N THR A 188 2.46 1.28 -12.12
CA THR A 188 2.43 2.04 -13.37
C THR A 188 1.42 3.19 -13.29
N LEU A 189 0.23 2.93 -12.75
CA LEU A 189 -0.85 3.91 -12.62
C LEU A 189 -0.44 5.09 -11.73
N VAL A 190 0.11 4.84 -10.53
CA VAL A 190 0.48 5.92 -9.60
C VAL A 190 1.56 6.82 -10.18
N ARG A 191 2.49 6.26 -10.96
CA ARG A 191 3.52 7.02 -11.68
C ARG A 191 2.95 7.79 -12.86
N TRP A 192 2.07 7.16 -13.65
CA TRP A 192 1.41 7.80 -14.79
C TRP A 192 0.56 9.00 -14.36
N LEU A 193 -0.17 8.86 -13.25
CA LEU A 193 -0.97 9.93 -12.67
C LEU A 193 -0.13 11.02 -12.01
N GLY A 194 1.18 10.81 -11.86
CA GLY A 194 2.08 11.75 -11.18
C GLY A 194 1.79 11.93 -9.69
N ILE A 195 1.18 10.92 -9.04
CA ILE A 195 0.85 10.98 -7.61
C ILE A 195 1.94 10.40 -6.71
N SER A 196 2.86 9.61 -7.27
CA SER A 196 4.00 9.00 -6.58
C SER A 196 5.15 8.75 -7.56
N ASP A 197 6.38 8.71 -7.08
CA ASP A 197 7.55 8.27 -7.84
C ASP A 197 7.60 6.74 -7.99
N GLY A 198 6.91 6.01 -7.10
CA GLY A 198 6.85 4.56 -7.10
C GLY A 198 8.18 3.88 -6.77
N ASN A 199 9.11 4.55 -6.08
CA ASN A 199 10.44 4.02 -5.81
C ASN A 199 10.41 2.98 -4.67
N MET A 200 10.45 1.69 -5.03
CA MET A 200 10.47 0.59 -4.07
C MET A 200 11.75 0.55 -3.23
N ALA A 201 12.89 0.97 -3.79
CA ALA A 201 14.17 0.94 -3.08
C ALA A 201 14.24 2.00 -1.96
N GLU A 202 13.58 3.13 -2.14
CA GLU A 202 13.47 4.20 -1.14
C GLU A 202 12.27 4.00 -0.20
N GLY A 203 11.39 3.02 -0.50
CA GLY A 203 10.20 2.73 0.28
C GLY A 203 9.00 3.62 -0.03
N SER A 204 9.05 4.39 -1.13
CA SER A 204 7.90 5.17 -1.59
C SER A 204 6.76 4.29 -2.12
N PHE A 205 7.04 3.04 -2.42
CA PHE A 205 6.07 2.05 -2.85
C PHE A 205 6.36 0.71 -2.19
N ARG A 206 5.42 0.20 -1.40
CA ARG A 206 5.53 -1.07 -0.66
C ARG A 206 4.27 -1.88 -0.92
N ALA A 207 4.39 -3.22 -0.93
CA ALA A 207 3.26 -4.12 -1.09
C ALA A 207 3.34 -5.22 -0.03
N ASP A 208 2.26 -5.38 0.73
CA ASP A 208 2.04 -6.47 1.67
C ASP A 208 1.05 -7.45 1.05
N CYS A 209 1.37 -8.75 1.07
CA CYS A 209 0.59 -9.78 0.40
C CYS A 209 -0.10 -10.67 1.44
N ASN A 210 -1.41 -10.79 1.32
CA ASN A 210 -2.24 -11.67 2.12
C ASN A 210 -2.55 -12.93 1.31
N VAL A 211 -2.09 -14.09 1.77
CA VAL A 211 -2.27 -15.38 1.10
C VAL A 211 -3.09 -16.32 1.97
N SER A 212 -4.04 -17.01 1.38
CA SER A 212 -4.78 -18.09 2.02
C SER A 212 -5.15 -19.17 1.00
N LEU A 213 -5.53 -20.33 1.48
CA LEU A 213 -6.02 -21.45 0.68
C LEU A 213 -7.44 -21.80 1.09
N ARG A 214 -8.26 -22.24 0.12
CA ARG A 214 -9.59 -22.78 0.40
C ARG A 214 -9.94 -23.94 -0.53
N ARG A 215 -10.87 -24.78 -0.16
CA ARG A 215 -11.55 -25.64 -1.15
C ARG A 215 -12.50 -24.79 -1.99
N PRO A 216 -12.61 -25.04 -3.31
CA PRO A 216 -13.52 -24.30 -4.17
C PRO A 216 -14.94 -24.21 -3.58
N GLY A 217 -15.49 -23.00 -3.52
CA GLY A 217 -16.82 -22.72 -2.97
C GLY A 217 -16.93 -22.72 -1.43
N GLN A 218 -15.84 -22.97 -0.70
CA GLN A 218 -15.81 -22.85 0.77
C GLN A 218 -15.38 -21.44 1.21
N PRO A 219 -15.62 -21.03 2.46
CA PRO A 219 -15.08 -19.81 3.03
C PRO A 219 -13.55 -19.73 2.90
N PHE A 220 -12.99 -18.53 2.97
CA PHE A 220 -11.54 -18.34 2.97
C PHE A 220 -10.89 -19.05 4.15
N GLY A 221 -9.72 -19.62 3.93
CA GLY A 221 -8.90 -20.22 4.96
C GLY A 221 -8.16 -19.20 5.81
N THR A 222 -7.29 -19.68 6.69
CA THR A 222 -6.43 -18.82 7.52
C THR A 222 -5.51 -18.00 6.62
N ARG A 223 -5.48 -16.70 6.86
CA ARG A 223 -4.67 -15.73 6.11
C ARG A 223 -3.26 -15.67 6.70
N CYS A 224 -2.25 -15.78 5.85
CA CYS A 224 -0.88 -15.43 6.15
C CYS A 224 -0.54 -14.10 5.49
N GLU A 225 0.14 -13.20 6.20
CA GLU A 225 0.55 -11.90 5.69
C GLU A 225 2.06 -11.87 5.47
N LEU A 226 2.48 -11.58 4.24
CA LEU A 226 3.88 -11.46 3.82
C LEU A 226 4.26 -10.00 3.76
N LYS A 227 5.18 -9.58 4.62
CA LYS A 227 5.63 -8.19 4.76
C LYS A 227 7.10 -8.01 4.41
N ASN A 228 7.50 -6.73 4.31
CA ASN A 228 8.89 -6.32 4.12
C ASN A 228 9.50 -6.80 2.79
N LEU A 229 8.69 -6.80 1.74
CA LEU A 229 9.09 -7.21 0.38
C LEU A 229 9.32 -5.95 -0.47
N ASN A 230 10.56 -5.72 -0.89
CA ASN A 230 10.99 -4.49 -1.54
C ASN A 230 11.29 -4.62 -3.04
N SER A 231 10.85 -5.70 -3.68
CA SER A 231 10.94 -5.87 -5.13
C SER A 231 9.88 -6.84 -5.64
N PHE A 232 9.44 -6.67 -6.89
CA PHE A 232 8.51 -7.60 -7.54
C PHE A 232 9.00 -9.05 -7.50
N ARG A 233 10.32 -9.26 -7.68
CA ARG A 233 10.93 -10.59 -7.62
C ARG A 233 10.81 -11.22 -6.24
N PHE A 234 11.06 -10.45 -5.18
CA PHE A 234 10.93 -10.97 -3.81
C PHE A 234 9.48 -11.26 -3.44
N ILE A 235 8.54 -10.44 -3.91
CA ILE A 235 7.11 -10.69 -3.74
C ILE A 235 6.72 -12.00 -4.42
N GLU A 236 7.12 -12.19 -5.68
CA GLU A 236 6.87 -13.42 -6.44
C GLU A 236 7.42 -14.66 -5.71
N GLN A 237 8.68 -14.58 -5.25
CA GLN A 237 9.30 -15.68 -4.52
C GLN A 237 8.60 -15.97 -3.19
N ALA A 238 8.25 -14.93 -2.42
CA ALA A 238 7.59 -15.09 -1.13
C ALA A 238 6.21 -15.74 -1.27
N ILE A 239 5.40 -15.31 -2.23
CA ILE A 239 4.08 -15.90 -2.49
C ILE A 239 4.24 -17.37 -2.94
N ASN A 240 5.22 -17.68 -3.81
CA ASN A 240 5.47 -19.05 -4.25
C ASN A 240 5.90 -19.98 -3.11
N VAL A 241 6.61 -19.47 -2.10
CA VAL A 241 7.03 -20.25 -0.93
C VAL A 241 5.89 -20.47 0.04
N GLU A 242 4.97 -19.49 0.16
CA GLU A 242 3.83 -19.56 1.08
C GLU A 242 2.74 -20.51 0.57
N ILE A 243 2.59 -20.66 -0.74
CA ILE A 243 1.62 -21.56 -1.38
C ILE A 243 2.13 -23.01 -1.34
#